data_8775f464ee3ab894d29b9e1625f308db
#
_entry.id   8775f464ee3ab894d29b9e1625f308db
#
_cell.length_a   1.000
_cell.length_b   1.000
_cell.length_c   1.000
_cell.angle_alpha   90.00
_cell.angle_beta   90.00
_cell.angle_gamma   90.00
#
_symmetry.space_group_name_H-M   'P 1'
#
loop_
_entity.id
_entity.type
_entity.pdbx_description
1 polymer ?
#
loop_
_entity_poly.entity_id
_entity_poly.type
_entity_poly.pdbx_seq_one_letter_code
_entity_poly.pdbx_strand_id
1 'polypeptide(L)'
;MLGFLGAVGTVAYNVAAPALVPTLVPAHDLGNANRWLELARSAAFSAGPALGGALVGWIGASSAYGLATALSLLAAMLLAGLPAEPPRTAPRRRLWRELAEGAAFVAAHPLLRPVLVTAVFFNTAWFVLQAVYVAYAVTHLGLTAAGVGATLGIYGAGMLAGALAAPWLAARLPFGALIAAGPLCALAASLILLSTLALPSGAWAAVGFFLFGAGPILWTIATTTLRQAVTPNALLGRVSAVIVTATFGARPVGALIGAALASRVGVEACLWVSSVGFAVQFVVLFASPVRRLRRQPEAVAA
;
A
#
# COMPACT_ATOMS: atom_id res chain seq x y z
N MET A 1 -2.26 -24.09 -5.69
CA MET A 1 -3.04 -23.65 -6.86
C MET A 1 -4.11 -22.61 -6.48
N LEU A 2 -4.99 -22.83 -5.50
CA LEU A 2 -6.02 -21.87 -5.07
C LEU A 2 -5.43 -20.52 -4.59
N GLY A 3 -4.32 -20.51 -3.87
CA GLY A 3 -3.64 -19.27 -3.43
C GLY A 3 -3.11 -18.43 -4.60
N PHE A 4 -2.67 -19.06 -5.69
CA PHE A 4 -2.24 -18.35 -6.90
C PHE A 4 -3.42 -17.67 -7.59
N LEU A 5 -4.57 -18.35 -7.73
CA LEU A 5 -5.78 -17.76 -8.29
C LEU A 5 -6.29 -16.59 -7.45
N GLY A 6 -6.25 -16.72 -6.11
CA GLY A 6 -6.57 -15.62 -5.20
C GLY A 6 -5.64 -14.42 -5.36
N ALA A 7 -4.33 -14.65 -5.55
CA ALA A 7 -3.36 -13.57 -5.80
C ALA A 7 -3.62 -12.88 -7.13
N VAL A 8 -3.90 -13.63 -8.21
CA VAL A 8 -4.27 -13.08 -9.52
C VAL A 8 -5.54 -12.23 -9.42
N GLY A 9 -6.58 -12.73 -8.74
CA GLY A 9 -7.81 -11.97 -8.50
C GLY A 9 -7.56 -10.67 -7.73
N THR A 10 -6.72 -10.70 -6.71
CA THR A 10 -6.33 -9.52 -5.93
C THR A 10 -5.61 -8.48 -6.78
N VAL A 11 -4.67 -8.91 -7.63
CA VAL A 11 -3.95 -8.01 -8.55
C VAL A 11 -4.91 -7.41 -9.57
N ALA A 12 -5.78 -8.24 -10.18
CA ALA A 12 -6.79 -7.77 -11.14
C ALA A 12 -7.72 -6.72 -10.51
N TYR A 13 -8.20 -6.96 -9.28
CA TYR A 13 -9.01 -5.99 -8.54
C TYR A 13 -8.26 -4.68 -8.28
N ASN A 14 -7.01 -4.74 -7.82
CA ASN A 14 -6.20 -3.55 -7.51
C ASN A 14 -5.89 -2.70 -8.76
N VAL A 15 -5.94 -3.29 -9.94
CA VAL A 15 -5.78 -2.56 -11.22
C VAL A 15 -7.12 -2.03 -11.71
N ALA A 16 -8.16 -2.85 -11.69
CA ALA A 16 -9.46 -2.52 -12.29
C ALA A 16 -10.28 -1.54 -11.43
N ALA A 17 -10.31 -1.71 -10.11
CA ALA A 17 -11.16 -0.89 -9.24
C ALA A 17 -10.81 0.61 -9.32
N PRO A 18 -9.54 1.06 -9.24
CA PRO A 18 -9.20 2.47 -9.39
C PRO A 18 -9.46 3.03 -10.80
N ALA A 19 -9.48 2.17 -11.83
CA ALA A 19 -9.78 2.58 -13.19
C ALA A 19 -11.27 2.78 -13.43
N LEU A 20 -12.12 2.04 -12.71
CA LEU A 20 -13.59 2.14 -12.80
C LEU A 20 -14.15 3.36 -12.06
N VAL A 21 -13.53 3.80 -10.96
CA VAL A 21 -14.04 4.90 -10.14
C VAL A 21 -14.33 6.18 -10.97
N PRO A 22 -13.43 6.65 -11.86
CA PRO A 22 -13.68 7.84 -12.65
C PRO A 22 -14.83 7.70 -13.67
N THR A 23 -15.26 6.47 -13.99
CA THR A 23 -16.39 6.23 -14.89
C THR A 23 -17.73 6.18 -14.16
N LEU A 24 -17.69 5.95 -12.83
CA LEU A 24 -18.88 5.76 -11.99
C LEU A 24 -19.26 7.00 -11.19
N VAL A 25 -18.30 7.91 -10.92
CA VAL A 25 -18.54 9.10 -10.11
C VAL A 25 -17.99 10.36 -10.76
N PRO A 26 -18.65 11.53 -10.55
CA PRO A 26 -18.17 12.80 -11.05
C PRO A 26 -16.79 13.17 -10.50
N ALA A 27 -16.03 13.98 -11.23
CA ALA A 27 -14.65 14.35 -10.87
C ALA A 27 -14.53 14.99 -9.47
N HIS A 28 -15.54 15.76 -9.04
CA HIS A 28 -15.54 16.38 -7.72
C HIS A 28 -15.71 15.38 -6.56
N ASP A 29 -16.27 14.18 -6.83
CA ASP A 29 -16.52 13.15 -5.83
C ASP A 29 -15.43 12.05 -5.82
N LEU A 30 -14.45 12.10 -6.71
CA LEU A 30 -13.38 11.10 -6.81
C LEU A 30 -12.62 10.92 -5.47
N GLY A 31 -12.35 12.02 -4.78
CA GLY A 31 -11.68 11.97 -3.48
C GLY A 31 -12.49 11.21 -2.42
N ASN A 32 -13.79 11.42 -2.41
CA ASN A 32 -14.71 10.74 -1.48
C ASN A 32 -14.86 9.25 -1.85
N ALA A 33 -14.99 8.93 -3.14
CA ALA A 33 -15.07 7.55 -3.62
C ALA A 33 -13.79 6.77 -3.29
N ASN A 34 -12.61 7.33 -3.58
CA ASN A 34 -11.34 6.71 -3.23
C ASN A 34 -11.18 6.52 -1.72
N ARG A 35 -11.66 7.48 -0.91
CA ARG A 35 -11.67 7.36 0.55
C ARG A 35 -12.52 6.17 1.02
N TRP A 36 -13.72 5.98 0.46
CA TRP A 36 -14.59 4.85 0.82
C TRP A 36 -13.98 3.51 0.44
N LEU A 37 -13.33 3.42 -0.72
CA LEU A 37 -12.58 2.22 -1.13
C LEU A 37 -11.44 1.92 -0.16
N GLU A 38 -10.67 2.93 0.25
CA GLU A 38 -9.57 2.74 1.20
C GLU A 38 -10.06 2.44 2.62
N LEU A 39 -11.19 2.98 3.04
CA LEU A 39 -11.83 2.62 4.30
C LEU A 39 -12.26 1.15 4.32
N ALA A 40 -12.94 0.69 3.26
CA ALA A 40 -13.35 -0.71 3.13
C ALA A 40 -12.14 -1.65 3.12
N ARG A 41 -11.09 -1.29 2.38
CA ARG A 41 -9.83 -2.04 2.32
C ARG A 41 -9.12 -2.06 3.68
N SER A 42 -9.03 -0.93 4.37
CA SER A 42 -8.40 -0.83 5.69
C SER A 42 -9.17 -1.63 6.74
N ALA A 43 -10.50 -1.59 6.71
CA ALA A 43 -11.34 -2.39 7.59
C ALA A 43 -11.14 -3.90 7.34
N ALA A 44 -11.10 -4.32 6.08
CA ALA A 44 -10.84 -5.71 5.72
C ALA A 44 -9.44 -6.17 6.14
N PHE A 45 -8.42 -5.30 5.99
CA PHE A 45 -7.06 -5.62 6.40
C PHE A 45 -6.89 -5.68 7.93
N SER A 46 -7.61 -4.82 8.67
CA SER A 46 -7.60 -4.79 10.12
C SER A 46 -8.36 -5.99 10.73
N ALA A 47 -9.57 -6.24 10.24
CA ALA A 47 -10.44 -7.28 10.78
C ALA A 47 -10.15 -8.67 10.21
N GLY A 48 -9.64 -8.76 8.97
CA GLY A 48 -9.46 -10.01 8.24
C GLY A 48 -8.64 -11.07 8.98
N PRO A 49 -7.42 -10.77 9.45
CA PRO A 49 -6.60 -11.75 10.17
C PRO A 49 -7.25 -12.23 11.47
N ALA A 50 -7.87 -11.33 12.24
CA ALA A 50 -8.54 -11.66 13.49
C ALA A 50 -9.80 -12.51 13.25
N LEU A 51 -10.65 -12.10 12.31
CA LEU A 51 -11.84 -12.86 11.93
C LEU A 51 -11.48 -14.19 11.28
N GLY A 52 -10.47 -14.20 10.40
CA GLY A 52 -9.99 -15.43 9.77
C GLY A 52 -9.45 -16.44 10.80
N GLY A 53 -8.63 -15.97 11.73
CA GLY A 53 -8.12 -16.80 12.82
C GLY A 53 -9.22 -17.33 13.75
N ALA A 54 -10.19 -16.50 14.12
CA ALA A 54 -11.33 -16.90 14.93
C ALA A 54 -12.21 -17.95 14.19
N LEU A 55 -12.50 -17.71 12.90
CA LEU A 55 -13.27 -18.66 12.08
C LEU A 55 -12.57 -20.02 11.97
N VAL A 56 -11.25 -20.01 11.73
CA VAL A 56 -10.47 -21.26 11.69
C VAL A 56 -10.54 -21.99 13.03
N GLY A 57 -10.48 -21.26 14.15
CA GLY A 57 -10.62 -21.83 15.50
C GLY A 57 -12.01 -22.39 15.81
N TRP A 58 -13.08 -21.78 15.28
CA TRP A 58 -14.47 -22.19 15.59
C TRP A 58 -15.03 -23.27 14.65
N ILE A 59 -14.77 -23.14 13.34
CA ILE A 59 -15.39 -23.98 12.30
C ILE A 59 -14.37 -24.79 11.48
N GLY A 60 -13.08 -24.66 11.82
CA GLY A 60 -11.99 -25.32 11.10
C GLY A 60 -11.57 -24.64 9.80
N ALA A 61 -10.38 -24.95 9.36
CA ALA A 61 -9.76 -24.30 8.19
C ALA A 61 -10.56 -24.52 6.89
N SER A 62 -11.07 -25.74 6.65
CA SER A 62 -11.84 -26.06 5.44
C SER A 62 -13.10 -25.22 5.31
N SER A 63 -13.85 -25.06 6.40
CA SER A 63 -15.08 -24.26 6.43
C SER A 63 -14.79 -22.77 6.29
N ALA A 64 -13.70 -22.27 6.90
CA ALA A 64 -13.25 -20.89 6.75
C ALA A 64 -12.87 -20.58 5.29
N TYR A 65 -12.17 -21.50 4.60
CA TYR A 65 -11.90 -21.38 3.16
C TYR A 65 -13.17 -21.44 2.31
N GLY A 66 -14.13 -22.30 2.66
CA GLY A 66 -15.44 -22.35 2.01
C GLY A 66 -16.18 -21.01 2.08
N LEU A 67 -16.21 -20.40 3.27
CA LEU A 67 -16.81 -19.08 3.48
C LEU A 67 -16.08 -17.99 2.68
N ALA A 68 -14.74 -17.97 2.69
CA ALA A 68 -13.96 -17.03 1.90
C ALA A 68 -14.24 -17.17 0.39
N THR A 69 -14.40 -18.40 -0.09
CA THR A 69 -14.77 -18.68 -1.49
C THR A 69 -16.17 -18.15 -1.79
N ALA A 70 -17.15 -18.41 -0.92
CA ALA A 70 -18.53 -17.92 -1.08
C ALA A 70 -18.59 -16.38 -1.12
N LEU A 71 -17.86 -15.70 -0.21
CA LEU A 71 -17.75 -14.23 -0.21
C LEU A 71 -17.10 -13.69 -1.48
N SER A 72 -16.08 -14.38 -1.99
CA SER A 72 -15.40 -14.00 -3.25
C SER A 72 -16.34 -14.16 -4.45
N LEU A 73 -17.15 -15.21 -4.50
CA LEU A 73 -18.16 -15.41 -5.54
C LEU A 73 -19.28 -14.36 -5.45
N LEU A 74 -19.72 -14.02 -4.25
CA LEU A 74 -20.69 -12.94 -4.03
C LEU A 74 -20.13 -11.60 -4.52
N ALA A 75 -18.90 -11.29 -4.18
CA ALA A 75 -18.24 -10.08 -4.68
C ALA A 75 -18.14 -10.06 -6.23
N ALA A 76 -17.81 -11.19 -6.85
CA ALA A 76 -17.77 -11.31 -8.31
C ALA A 76 -19.16 -11.10 -8.95
N MET A 77 -20.21 -11.65 -8.35
CA MET A 77 -21.61 -11.45 -8.80
C MET A 77 -22.03 -9.98 -8.68
N LEU A 78 -21.70 -9.32 -7.57
CA LEU A 78 -22.01 -7.90 -7.39
C LEU A 78 -21.26 -7.03 -8.41
N LEU A 79 -20.00 -7.35 -8.71
CA LEU A 79 -19.21 -6.66 -9.73
C LEU A 79 -19.75 -6.89 -11.16
N ALA A 80 -20.27 -8.10 -11.46
CA ALA A 80 -20.89 -8.40 -12.75
C ALA A 80 -22.16 -7.61 -13.01
N GLY A 81 -22.82 -7.09 -11.96
CA GLY A 81 -23.99 -6.20 -12.07
C GLY A 81 -23.64 -4.74 -12.40
N LEU A 82 -22.36 -4.36 -12.45
CA LEU A 82 -21.96 -3.01 -12.83
C LEU A 82 -22.16 -2.79 -14.34
N PRO A 83 -22.49 -1.55 -14.76
CA PRO A 83 -22.62 -1.23 -16.18
C PRO A 83 -21.34 -1.61 -16.93
N ALA A 84 -21.50 -2.38 -18.01
CA ALA A 84 -20.38 -2.72 -18.87
C ALA A 84 -19.82 -1.44 -19.52
N GLU A 85 -18.53 -1.20 -19.37
CA GLU A 85 -17.86 -0.12 -20.09
C GLU A 85 -17.93 -0.44 -21.61
N PRO A 86 -18.34 0.53 -22.44
CA PRO A 86 -18.37 0.28 -23.88
C PRO A 86 -16.96 -0.14 -24.34
N PRO A 87 -16.86 -1.17 -25.21
CA PRO A 87 -15.58 -1.67 -25.66
C PRO A 87 -14.77 -0.53 -26.28
N ARG A 88 -13.65 -0.18 -25.64
CA ARG A 88 -12.71 0.77 -26.21
C ARG A 88 -12.14 0.16 -27.49
N THR A 89 -12.51 0.69 -28.64
CA THR A 89 -11.98 0.35 -29.95
C THR A 89 -10.55 0.84 -30.17
N ALA A 90 -9.73 0.83 -29.12
CA ALA A 90 -8.32 1.15 -29.25
C ALA A 90 -7.62 0.00 -30.00
N PRO A 91 -6.83 0.27 -31.04
CA PRO A 91 -6.06 -0.75 -31.72
C PRO A 91 -5.19 -1.48 -30.71
N ARG A 92 -5.14 -2.83 -30.80
CA ARG A 92 -4.29 -3.68 -29.95
C ARG A 92 -2.82 -3.26 -30.12
N ARG A 93 -2.40 -2.27 -29.36
CA ARG A 93 -0.98 -1.90 -29.27
C ARG A 93 -0.25 -2.95 -28.44
N ARG A 94 1.03 -3.19 -28.76
CA ARG A 94 1.85 -4.13 -28.00
C ARG A 94 1.95 -3.63 -26.55
N LEU A 95 1.58 -4.44 -25.57
CA LEU A 95 1.59 -4.13 -24.13
C LEU A 95 2.93 -3.50 -23.67
N TRP A 96 4.05 -4.00 -24.19
CA TRP A 96 5.37 -3.46 -23.92
C TRP A 96 5.55 -2.00 -24.35
N ARG A 97 4.94 -1.62 -25.47
CA ARG A 97 5.01 -0.24 -25.95
C ARG A 97 4.17 0.70 -25.07
N GLU A 98 3.02 0.25 -24.62
CA GLU A 98 2.17 1.02 -23.71
C GLU A 98 2.82 1.18 -22.32
N LEU A 99 3.46 0.12 -21.81
CA LEU A 99 4.23 0.20 -20.58
C LEU A 99 5.45 1.13 -20.74
N ALA A 100 6.16 1.08 -21.87
CA ALA A 100 7.28 1.96 -22.14
C ALA A 100 6.84 3.44 -22.24
N GLU A 101 5.72 3.74 -22.88
CA GLU A 101 5.14 5.08 -22.94
C GLU A 101 4.78 5.61 -21.53
N GLY A 102 4.13 4.77 -20.71
CA GLY A 102 3.82 5.10 -19.31
C GLY A 102 5.07 5.31 -18.47
N ALA A 103 6.10 4.45 -18.64
CA ALA A 103 7.36 4.55 -17.92
C ALA A 103 8.14 5.80 -18.32
N ALA A 104 8.19 6.13 -19.62
CA ALA A 104 8.81 7.36 -20.12
C ALA A 104 8.14 8.62 -19.54
N PHE A 105 6.80 8.63 -19.50
CA PHE A 105 6.05 9.72 -18.89
C PHE A 105 6.37 9.87 -17.41
N VAL A 106 6.33 8.80 -16.63
CA VAL A 106 6.64 8.84 -15.18
C VAL A 106 8.09 9.28 -14.94
N ALA A 107 9.05 8.76 -15.72
CA ALA A 107 10.47 9.10 -15.58
C ALA A 107 10.77 10.57 -15.89
N ALA A 108 10.07 11.15 -16.88
CA ALA A 108 10.23 12.55 -17.25
C ALA A 108 9.45 13.50 -16.33
N HIS A 109 8.40 13.02 -15.64
CA HIS A 109 7.53 13.90 -14.85
C HIS A 109 8.13 14.23 -13.48
N PRO A 110 8.33 15.53 -13.15
CA PRO A 110 9.07 15.95 -11.95
C PRO A 110 8.39 15.55 -10.62
N LEU A 111 7.08 15.33 -10.62
CA LEU A 111 6.34 14.92 -9.42
C LEU A 111 6.14 13.41 -9.35
N LEU A 112 5.90 12.72 -10.47
CA LEU A 112 5.60 11.28 -10.46
C LEU A 112 6.84 10.42 -10.27
N ARG A 113 7.99 10.84 -10.83
CA ARG A 113 9.25 10.11 -10.68
C ARG A 113 9.66 9.94 -9.21
N PRO A 114 9.77 10.99 -8.38
CA PRO A 114 10.12 10.82 -6.97
C PRO A 114 9.05 10.02 -6.19
N VAL A 115 7.77 10.16 -6.53
CA VAL A 115 6.70 9.35 -5.93
C VAL A 115 6.90 7.87 -6.23
N LEU A 116 7.19 7.50 -7.49
CA LEU A 116 7.47 6.12 -7.86
C LEU A 116 8.69 5.56 -7.13
N VAL A 117 9.81 6.30 -7.11
CA VAL A 117 11.05 5.87 -6.44
C VAL A 117 10.79 5.66 -4.94
N THR A 118 10.10 6.60 -4.29
CA THR A 118 9.70 6.49 -2.88
C THR A 118 8.84 5.24 -2.64
N ALA A 119 7.87 4.95 -3.52
CA ALA A 119 7.01 3.78 -3.40
C ALA A 119 7.78 2.45 -3.57
N VAL A 120 8.75 2.41 -4.48
CA VAL A 120 9.61 1.23 -4.68
C VAL A 120 10.47 0.97 -3.43
N PHE A 121 11.15 1.98 -2.90
CA PHE A 121 11.94 1.83 -1.68
C PHE A 121 11.07 1.45 -0.47
N PHE A 122 9.88 2.06 -0.33
CA PHE A 122 8.95 1.68 0.72
C PHE A 122 8.58 0.19 0.62
N ASN A 123 8.12 -0.28 -0.55
CA ASN A 123 7.69 -1.66 -0.71
C ASN A 123 8.86 -2.65 -0.50
N THR A 124 10.05 -2.34 -1.00
CA THR A 124 11.24 -3.17 -0.76
C THR A 124 11.55 -3.24 0.74
N ALA A 125 11.69 -2.11 1.43
CA ALA A 125 12.01 -2.06 2.85
C ALA A 125 10.94 -2.73 3.72
N TRP A 126 9.66 -2.49 3.40
CA TRP A 126 8.55 -3.11 4.09
C TRP A 126 8.57 -4.63 3.99
N PHE A 127 8.85 -5.18 2.81
CA PHE A 127 8.88 -6.64 2.63
C PHE A 127 10.16 -7.27 3.15
N VAL A 128 11.28 -6.54 3.27
CA VAL A 128 12.44 -6.98 4.07
C VAL A 128 12.02 -7.17 5.54
N LEU A 129 11.34 -6.18 6.12
CA LEU A 129 10.85 -6.24 7.49
C LEU A 129 9.82 -7.35 7.69
N GLN A 130 8.83 -7.45 6.80
CA GLN A 130 7.77 -8.45 6.88
C GLN A 130 8.29 -9.88 6.81
N ALA A 131 9.36 -10.14 6.06
CA ALA A 131 9.95 -11.46 5.95
C ALA A 131 10.48 -11.99 7.30
N VAL A 132 10.85 -11.10 8.22
CA VAL A 132 11.50 -11.47 9.48
C VAL A 132 10.71 -11.09 10.73
N TYR A 133 9.67 -10.24 10.60
CA TYR A 133 9.01 -9.66 11.75
C TYR A 133 8.45 -10.69 12.74
N VAL A 134 7.81 -11.75 12.26
CA VAL A 134 7.23 -12.78 13.13
C VAL A 134 8.33 -13.48 13.96
N ALA A 135 9.43 -13.87 13.30
CA ALA A 135 10.55 -14.49 13.99
C ALA A 135 11.17 -13.52 15.01
N TYR A 136 11.41 -12.27 14.62
CA TYR A 136 11.92 -11.21 15.49
C TYR A 136 11.02 -10.98 16.70
N ALA A 137 9.73 -10.85 16.50
CA ALA A 137 8.75 -10.59 17.56
C ALA A 137 8.70 -11.72 18.59
N VAL A 138 8.80 -12.97 18.15
CA VAL A 138 8.79 -14.13 19.05
C VAL A 138 10.13 -14.29 19.75
N THR A 139 11.24 -14.23 19.02
CA THR A 139 12.56 -14.58 19.59
C THR A 139 13.22 -13.42 20.35
N HIS A 140 13.01 -12.18 19.91
CA HIS A 140 13.68 -11.00 20.48
C HIS A 140 12.77 -10.19 21.39
N LEU A 141 11.48 -10.00 21.01
CA LEU A 141 10.54 -9.28 21.86
C LEU A 141 9.79 -10.18 22.83
N GLY A 142 9.94 -11.50 22.76
CA GLY A 142 9.26 -12.46 23.62
C GLY A 142 7.74 -12.50 23.45
N LEU A 143 7.24 -12.06 22.29
CA LEU A 143 5.79 -12.01 22.05
C LEU A 143 5.23 -13.41 21.79
N THR A 144 4.05 -13.66 22.35
CA THR A 144 3.25 -14.83 21.99
C THR A 144 2.64 -14.67 20.59
N ALA A 145 2.12 -15.74 20.01
CA ALA A 145 1.39 -15.67 18.73
C ALA A 145 0.23 -14.64 18.76
N ALA A 146 -0.47 -14.56 19.90
CA ALA A 146 -1.52 -13.55 20.11
C ALA A 146 -0.93 -12.12 20.14
N GLY A 147 0.22 -11.92 20.78
CA GLY A 147 0.94 -10.63 20.80
C GLY A 147 1.38 -10.20 19.39
N VAL A 148 1.91 -11.11 18.59
CA VAL A 148 2.23 -10.85 17.17
C VAL A 148 0.98 -10.47 16.38
N GLY A 149 -0.11 -11.23 16.54
CA GLY A 149 -1.40 -10.92 15.93
C GLY A 149 -1.93 -9.55 16.34
N ALA A 150 -1.76 -9.16 17.62
CA ALA A 150 -2.15 -7.85 18.13
C ALA A 150 -1.37 -6.71 17.45
N THR A 151 -0.04 -6.83 17.29
CA THR A 151 0.76 -5.80 16.60
C THR A 151 0.35 -5.64 15.13
N LEU A 152 0.05 -6.74 14.43
CA LEU A 152 -0.48 -6.70 13.07
C LEU A 152 -1.90 -6.11 13.00
N GLY A 153 -2.74 -6.39 13.99
CA GLY A 153 -4.06 -5.76 14.13
C GLY A 153 -3.95 -4.25 14.34
N ILE A 154 -2.99 -3.79 15.15
CA ILE A 154 -2.72 -2.37 15.39
C ILE A 154 -2.24 -1.66 14.10
N TYR A 155 -1.50 -2.33 13.22
CA TYR A 155 -1.22 -1.82 11.87
C TYR A 155 -2.51 -1.49 11.11
N GLY A 156 -3.48 -2.41 11.10
CA GLY A 156 -4.78 -2.19 10.47
C GLY A 156 -5.57 -1.05 11.14
N ALA A 157 -5.53 -0.96 12.47
CA ALA A 157 -6.13 0.17 13.21
C ALA A 157 -5.48 1.50 12.82
N GLY A 158 -4.15 1.53 12.62
CA GLY A 158 -3.43 2.68 12.10
C GLY A 158 -3.92 3.07 10.70
N MET A 159 -4.09 2.11 9.79
CA MET A 159 -4.65 2.38 8.46
C MET A 159 -6.05 3.03 8.54
N LEU A 160 -6.92 2.50 9.40
CA LEU A 160 -8.26 3.04 9.60
C LEU A 160 -8.20 4.46 10.17
N ALA A 161 -7.39 4.68 11.20
CA ALA A 161 -7.19 5.99 11.82
C ALA A 161 -6.66 7.02 10.80
N GLY A 162 -5.66 6.65 9.99
CA GLY A 162 -5.12 7.50 8.93
C GLY A 162 -6.17 7.85 7.86
N ALA A 163 -6.96 6.87 7.41
CA ALA A 163 -8.02 7.11 6.43
C ALA A 163 -9.14 8.01 6.97
N LEU A 164 -9.51 7.85 8.24
CA LEU A 164 -10.51 8.72 8.91
C LEU A 164 -9.96 10.13 9.13
N ALA A 165 -8.69 10.27 9.47
CA ALA A 165 -8.04 11.56 9.68
C ALA A 165 -7.74 12.31 8.37
N ALA A 166 -7.69 11.61 7.23
CA ALA A 166 -7.28 12.18 5.94
C ALA A 166 -8.04 13.47 5.56
N PRO A 167 -9.38 13.59 5.65
CA PRO A 167 -10.09 14.81 5.29
C PRO A 167 -9.75 15.98 6.20
N TRP A 168 -9.63 15.73 7.50
CA TRP A 168 -9.28 16.73 8.48
C TRP A 168 -7.85 17.26 8.30
N LEU A 169 -6.90 16.35 8.01
CA LEU A 169 -5.53 16.71 7.71
C LEU A 169 -5.42 17.46 6.37
N ALA A 170 -6.17 17.03 5.35
CA ALA A 170 -6.21 17.69 4.05
C ALA A 170 -6.73 19.13 4.11
N ALA A 171 -7.64 19.42 5.04
CA ALA A 171 -8.14 20.77 5.26
C ALA A 171 -7.14 21.70 5.96
N ARG A 172 -6.11 21.15 6.64
CA ARG A 172 -5.18 21.90 7.48
C ARG A 172 -3.74 21.91 7.00
N LEU A 173 -3.33 20.87 6.29
CA LEU A 173 -1.95 20.70 5.83
C LEU A 173 -1.81 21.00 4.34
N PRO A 174 -0.65 21.54 3.91
CA PRO A 174 -0.32 21.62 2.51
C PRO A 174 -0.35 20.23 1.85
N PHE A 175 -0.73 20.15 0.59
CA PHE A 175 -0.85 18.89 -0.13
C PHE A 175 0.45 18.07 -0.14
N GLY A 176 1.60 18.74 -0.30
CA GLY A 176 2.90 18.10 -0.21
C GLY A 176 3.22 17.52 1.17
N ALA A 177 2.70 18.12 2.26
CA ALA A 177 2.87 17.60 3.62
C ALA A 177 2.06 16.32 3.84
N LEU A 178 0.86 16.21 3.25
CA LEU A 178 0.09 14.96 3.26
C LEU A 178 0.84 13.83 2.57
N ILE A 179 1.46 14.13 1.44
CA ILE A 179 2.30 13.15 0.72
C ILE A 179 3.53 12.80 1.57
N ALA A 180 4.17 13.76 2.22
CA ALA A 180 5.34 13.53 3.06
C ALA A 180 5.04 12.78 4.36
N ALA A 181 3.80 12.81 4.83
CA ALA A 181 3.38 12.10 6.06
C ALA A 181 3.65 10.60 5.99
N GLY A 182 3.45 9.96 4.82
CA GLY A 182 3.73 8.54 4.64
C GLY A 182 5.19 8.17 4.90
N PRO A 183 6.16 8.72 4.12
CA PRO A 183 7.58 8.49 4.34
C PRO A 183 8.06 8.87 5.74
N LEU A 184 7.56 9.97 6.31
CA LEU A 184 7.92 10.39 7.67
C LEU A 184 7.46 9.39 8.72
N CYS A 185 6.19 8.96 8.68
CA CYS A 185 5.66 7.97 9.61
C CYS A 185 6.37 6.61 9.45
N ALA A 186 6.67 6.19 8.21
CA ALA A 186 7.39 4.95 7.97
C ALA A 186 8.83 4.99 8.51
N LEU A 187 9.53 6.10 8.34
CA LEU A 187 10.85 6.30 8.93
C LEU A 187 10.78 6.29 10.46
N ALA A 188 9.87 7.06 11.06
CA ALA A 188 9.69 7.09 12.51
C ALA A 188 9.35 5.70 13.07
N ALA A 189 8.43 4.98 12.40
CA ALA A 189 8.05 3.61 12.75
C ALA A 189 9.24 2.65 12.71
N SER A 190 10.08 2.74 11.66
CA SER A 190 11.25 1.88 11.52
C SER A 190 12.31 2.18 12.60
N LEU A 191 12.52 3.44 12.95
CA LEU A 191 13.44 3.84 14.01
C LEU A 191 12.93 3.39 15.40
N ILE A 192 11.61 3.50 15.64
CA ILE A 192 10.99 2.96 16.86
C ILE A 192 11.19 1.44 16.92
N LEU A 193 10.95 0.72 15.82
CA LEU A 193 11.17 -0.71 15.80
C LEU A 193 12.65 -1.08 15.95
N LEU A 194 13.55 -0.29 15.36
CA LEU A 194 14.99 -0.47 15.53
C LEU A 194 15.43 -0.26 16.99
N SER A 195 14.84 0.70 17.72
CA SER A 195 15.13 0.93 19.13
C SER A 195 14.77 -0.26 20.03
N THR A 196 13.86 -1.14 19.57
CA THR A 196 13.51 -2.36 20.29
C THR A 196 14.63 -3.41 20.31
N LEU A 197 15.70 -3.23 19.52
CA LEU A 197 16.92 -4.04 19.64
C LEU A 197 17.63 -3.81 20.98
N ALA A 198 17.64 -2.55 21.46
CA ALA A 198 18.26 -2.19 22.72
C ALA A 198 17.27 -2.27 23.91
N LEU A 199 16.01 -1.98 23.65
CA LEU A 199 14.92 -1.94 24.66
C LEU A 199 13.76 -2.81 24.18
N PRO A 200 13.83 -4.15 24.31
CA PRO A 200 12.80 -5.06 23.83
C PRO A 200 11.43 -4.72 24.43
N SER A 201 10.49 -4.33 23.57
CA SER A 201 9.14 -3.93 24.00
C SER A 201 8.11 -4.16 22.91
N GLY A 202 7.12 -5.01 23.20
CA GLY A 202 5.97 -5.22 22.32
C GLY A 202 5.11 -3.97 22.16
N ALA A 203 5.06 -3.09 23.16
CA ALA A 203 4.32 -1.83 23.10
C ALA A 203 4.97 -0.86 22.09
N TRP A 204 6.29 -0.73 22.08
CA TRP A 204 7.00 0.07 21.09
C TRP A 204 6.83 -0.49 19.67
N ALA A 205 6.88 -1.83 19.53
CA ALA A 205 6.59 -2.47 18.26
C ALA A 205 5.16 -2.13 17.78
N ALA A 206 4.16 -2.16 18.67
CA ALA A 206 2.79 -1.79 18.38
C ALA A 206 2.66 -0.33 17.91
N VAL A 207 3.34 0.63 18.56
CA VAL A 207 3.41 2.03 18.14
C VAL A 207 4.02 2.15 16.75
N GLY A 208 5.11 1.44 16.46
CA GLY A 208 5.73 1.38 15.14
C GLY A 208 4.74 0.87 14.07
N PHE A 209 4.04 -0.23 14.35
CA PHE A 209 3.04 -0.78 13.43
C PHE A 209 1.84 0.15 13.21
N PHE A 210 1.37 0.86 14.24
CA PHE A 210 0.35 1.89 14.08
C PHE A 210 0.79 2.97 13.09
N LEU A 211 2.00 3.48 13.22
CA LEU A 211 2.55 4.50 12.31
C LEU A 211 2.75 3.97 10.89
N PHE A 212 3.20 2.70 10.75
CA PHE A 212 3.27 2.03 9.45
C PHE A 212 1.90 1.89 8.77
N GLY A 213 0.83 1.81 9.55
CA GLY A 213 -0.53 1.85 9.02
C GLY A 213 -0.98 3.27 8.65
N ALA A 214 -0.90 4.20 9.59
CA ALA A 214 -1.52 5.52 9.49
C ALA A 214 -0.87 6.42 8.42
N GLY A 215 0.46 6.46 8.35
CA GLY A 215 1.16 7.32 7.40
C GLY A 215 0.99 6.90 5.95
N PRO A 216 1.30 5.65 5.58
CA PRO A 216 1.20 5.17 4.21
C PRO A 216 -0.19 5.24 3.61
N ILE A 217 -1.28 5.20 4.41
CA ILE A 217 -2.63 5.37 3.88
C ILE A 217 -2.87 6.82 3.43
N LEU A 218 -2.38 7.82 4.18
CA LEU A 218 -2.41 9.23 3.78
C LEU A 218 -1.63 9.45 2.48
N TRP A 219 -0.43 8.85 2.40
CA TRP A 219 0.37 8.82 1.19
C TRP A 219 -0.40 8.24 0.00
N THR A 220 -1.04 7.10 0.16
CA THR A 220 -1.77 6.42 -0.90
C THR A 220 -2.90 7.28 -1.44
N ILE A 221 -3.70 7.89 -0.57
CA ILE A 221 -4.80 8.79 -0.94
C ILE A 221 -4.24 9.99 -1.71
N ALA A 222 -3.24 10.68 -1.15
CA ALA A 222 -2.72 11.90 -1.74
C ALA A 222 -1.96 11.64 -3.06
N THR A 223 -1.16 10.57 -3.17
CA THR A 223 -0.42 10.26 -4.40
C THR A 223 -1.30 9.72 -5.51
N THR A 224 -2.38 9.01 -5.16
CA THR A 224 -3.38 8.60 -6.15
C THR A 224 -4.07 9.83 -6.74
N THR A 225 -4.48 10.77 -5.89
CA THR A 225 -5.06 12.05 -6.31
C THR A 225 -4.08 12.87 -7.16
N LEU A 226 -2.81 12.96 -6.73
CA LEU A 226 -1.75 13.62 -7.52
C LEU A 226 -1.63 13.02 -8.91
N ARG A 227 -1.51 11.69 -9.00
CA ARG A 227 -1.38 10.98 -10.26
C ARG A 227 -2.56 11.25 -11.19
N GLN A 228 -3.78 11.22 -10.66
CA GLN A 228 -4.99 11.50 -11.42
C GLN A 228 -5.05 12.94 -11.92
N ALA A 229 -4.55 13.90 -11.13
CA ALA A 229 -4.55 15.31 -11.50
C ALA A 229 -3.51 15.64 -12.59
N VAL A 230 -2.28 15.07 -12.50
CA VAL A 230 -1.17 15.46 -13.39
C VAL A 230 -0.99 14.56 -14.61
N THR A 231 -1.81 13.52 -14.76
CA THR A 231 -1.69 12.57 -15.87
C THR A 231 -2.87 12.74 -16.84
N PRO A 232 -2.61 12.99 -18.13
CA PRO A 232 -3.67 13.01 -19.14
C PRO A 232 -4.47 11.71 -19.13
N ASN A 233 -5.80 11.80 -19.33
CA ASN A 233 -6.70 10.65 -19.28
C ASN A 233 -6.26 9.50 -20.20
N ALA A 234 -5.72 9.81 -21.38
CA ALA A 234 -5.22 8.83 -22.35
C ALA A 234 -4.02 8.01 -21.82
N LEU A 235 -3.26 8.52 -20.85
CA LEU A 235 -2.08 7.88 -20.27
C LEU A 235 -2.32 7.32 -18.88
N LEU A 236 -3.42 7.67 -18.20
CA LEU A 236 -3.66 7.35 -16.80
C LEU A 236 -3.59 5.84 -16.51
N GLY A 237 -4.15 5.02 -17.40
CA GLY A 237 -4.07 3.56 -17.28
C GLY A 237 -2.63 3.03 -17.39
N ARG A 238 -1.84 3.55 -18.34
CA ARG A 238 -0.45 3.15 -18.58
C ARG A 238 0.45 3.57 -17.41
N VAL A 239 0.32 4.80 -16.95
CA VAL A 239 1.04 5.33 -15.78
C VAL A 239 0.69 4.52 -14.52
N SER A 240 -0.59 4.21 -14.32
CA SER A 240 -1.04 3.38 -13.21
C SER A 240 -0.46 1.97 -13.27
N ALA A 241 -0.45 1.34 -14.45
CA ALA A 241 0.13 0.02 -14.65
C ALA A 241 1.63 0.00 -14.32
N VAL A 242 2.40 1.02 -14.74
CA VAL A 242 3.82 1.16 -14.41
C VAL A 242 4.04 1.25 -12.90
N ILE A 243 3.27 2.10 -12.21
CA ILE A 243 3.41 2.29 -10.76
C ILE A 243 3.05 1.00 -10.02
N VAL A 244 1.95 0.34 -10.39
CA VAL A 244 1.53 -0.93 -9.78
C VAL A 244 2.57 -2.01 -10.03
N THR A 245 3.04 -2.17 -11.27
CA THR A 245 4.06 -3.18 -11.61
C THR A 245 5.35 -2.96 -10.84
N ALA A 246 5.84 -1.72 -10.75
CA ALA A 246 7.06 -1.41 -10.01
C ALA A 246 6.91 -1.65 -8.50
N THR A 247 5.78 -1.24 -7.90
CA THR A 247 5.55 -1.43 -6.47
C THR A 247 5.32 -2.89 -6.10
N PHE A 248 4.55 -3.64 -6.90
CA PHE A 248 4.35 -5.08 -6.66
C PHE A 248 5.61 -5.89 -6.98
N GLY A 249 6.39 -5.51 -8.00
CA GLY A 249 7.68 -6.12 -8.32
C GLY A 249 8.74 -5.90 -7.23
N ALA A 250 8.68 -4.77 -6.51
CA ALA A 250 9.58 -4.50 -5.40
C ALA A 250 9.35 -5.42 -4.18
N ARG A 251 8.15 -5.97 -4.01
CA ARG A 251 7.78 -6.82 -2.87
C ARG A 251 8.55 -8.14 -2.82
N PRO A 252 8.56 -8.98 -3.87
CA PRO A 252 9.36 -10.21 -3.87
C PRO A 252 10.85 -9.92 -3.74
N VAL A 253 11.35 -8.81 -4.32
CA VAL A 253 12.75 -8.41 -4.15
C VAL A 253 13.04 -8.12 -2.67
N GLY A 254 12.20 -7.37 -1.98
CA GLY A 254 12.34 -7.12 -0.56
C GLY A 254 12.28 -8.39 0.28
N ALA A 255 11.33 -9.29 0.00
CA ALA A 255 11.21 -10.57 0.69
C ALA A 255 12.45 -11.47 0.50
N LEU A 256 13.00 -11.53 -0.71
CA LEU A 256 14.22 -12.27 -1.00
C LEU A 256 15.45 -11.69 -0.29
N ILE A 257 15.59 -10.36 -0.28
CA ILE A 257 16.64 -9.67 0.47
C ILE A 257 16.50 -10.00 1.96
N GLY A 258 15.29 -9.89 2.53
CA GLY A 258 15.02 -10.22 3.93
C GLY A 258 15.36 -11.67 4.27
N ALA A 259 14.91 -12.62 3.47
CA ALA A 259 15.21 -14.04 3.69
C ALA A 259 16.72 -14.35 3.60
N ALA A 260 17.39 -13.81 2.56
CA ALA A 260 18.83 -14.02 2.38
C ALA A 260 19.65 -13.37 3.49
N LEU A 261 19.26 -12.19 3.96
CA LEU A 261 19.95 -11.48 5.03
C LEU A 261 19.73 -12.16 6.38
N ALA A 262 18.50 -12.57 6.67
CA ALA A 262 18.17 -13.28 7.91
C ALA A 262 18.93 -14.61 8.04
N SER A 263 19.10 -15.36 6.93
CA SER A 263 19.80 -16.64 6.95
C SER A 263 21.32 -16.51 7.07
N ARG A 264 21.91 -15.37 6.67
CA ARG A 264 23.39 -15.21 6.65
C ARG A 264 23.91 -14.33 7.79
N VAL A 265 23.15 -13.29 8.16
CA VAL A 265 23.60 -12.24 9.09
C VAL A 265 22.73 -12.17 10.36
N GLY A 266 21.45 -12.57 10.22
CA GLY A 266 20.49 -12.55 11.30
C GLY A 266 19.34 -11.56 11.08
N VAL A 267 18.30 -11.70 11.90
CA VAL A 267 17.06 -10.90 11.79
C VAL A 267 17.28 -9.42 12.12
N GLU A 268 18.24 -9.10 12.98
CA GLU A 268 18.58 -7.72 13.38
C GLU A 268 19.07 -6.90 12.17
N ALA A 269 19.91 -7.52 11.32
CA ALA A 269 20.40 -6.87 10.10
C ALA A 269 19.25 -6.48 9.15
N CYS A 270 18.15 -7.24 9.15
CA CYS A 270 16.97 -6.90 8.35
C CYS A 270 16.28 -5.63 8.85
N LEU A 271 16.26 -5.39 10.20
CA LEU A 271 15.73 -4.17 10.76
C LEU A 271 16.58 -2.95 10.36
N TRP A 272 17.90 -3.08 10.39
CA TRP A 272 18.81 -2.04 9.93
C TRP A 272 18.62 -1.74 8.43
N VAL A 273 18.63 -2.75 7.59
CA VAL A 273 18.48 -2.59 6.13
C VAL A 273 17.13 -1.99 5.77
N SER A 274 16.03 -2.44 6.43
CA SER A 274 14.72 -1.85 6.22
C SER A 274 14.68 -0.39 6.66
N SER A 275 15.29 -0.04 7.80
CA SER A 275 15.36 1.35 8.28
C SER A 275 16.16 2.25 7.34
N VAL A 276 17.25 1.77 6.77
CA VAL A 276 17.98 2.48 5.71
C VAL A 276 17.09 2.69 4.48
N GLY A 277 16.34 1.68 4.04
CA GLY A 277 15.40 1.80 2.94
C GLY A 277 14.31 2.86 3.21
N PHE A 278 13.78 2.92 4.43
CA PHE A 278 12.81 3.94 4.85
C PHE A 278 13.47 5.34 4.97
N ALA A 279 14.72 5.44 5.34
CA ALA A 279 15.46 6.71 5.32
C ALA A 279 15.68 7.20 3.88
N VAL A 280 16.09 6.31 2.97
CA VAL A 280 16.28 6.66 1.54
C VAL A 280 14.98 7.17 0.92
N GLN A 281 13.85 6.48 1.11
CA GLN A 281 12.57 6.95 0.58
C GLN A 281 12.18 8.33 1.12
N PHE A 282 12.43 8.57 2.42
CA PHE A 282 12.16 9.88 3.04
C PHE A 282 13.02 10.97 2.38
N VAL A 283 14.33 10.73 2.24
CA VAL A 283 15.26 11.67 1.61
C VAL A 283 14.87 11.96 0.16
N VAL A 284 14.53 10.92 -0.62
CA VAL A 284 14.10 11.07 -2.03
C VAL A 284 12.89 11.99 -2.13
N LEU A 285 11.87 11.77 -1.30
CA LEU A 285 10.68 12.61 -1.33
C LEU A 285 10.98 14.03 -0.83
N PHE A 286 11.70 14.13 0.28
CA PHE A 286 11.99 15.42 0.92
C PHE A 286 12.87 16.31 0.06
N ALA A 287 13.79 15.75 -0.73
CA ALA A 287 14.59 16.45 -1.72
C ALA A 287 13.82 16.83 -2.99
N SER A 288 12.62 16.27 -3.19
CA SER A 288 11.82 16.46 -4.40
C SER A 288 10.95 17.74 -4.35
N PRO A 289 10.49 18.23 -5.52
CA PRO A 289 9.54 19.35 -5.57
C PRO A 289 8.16 19.00 -4.98
N VAL A 290 7.83 17.72 -4.78
CA VAL A 290 6.54 17.27 -4.25
C VAL A 290 6.23 17.89 -2.88
N ARG A 291 7.22 18.00 -1.99
CA ARG A 291 7.03 18.59 -0.64
C ARG A 291 6.58 20.04 -0.66
N ARG A 292 6.85 20.78 -1.76
CA ARG A 292 6.54 22.20 -1.90
C ARG A 292 5.12 22.47 -2.39
N LEU A 293 4.37 21.43 -2.74
CA LEU A 293 2.99 21.55 -3.21
C LEU A 293 2.10 22.08 -2.07
N ARG A 294 1.62 23.31 -2.21
CA ARG A 294 0.69 23.91 -1.24
C ARG A 294 -0.74 23.42 -1.46
N ARG A 295 -1.14 23.25 -2.72
CA ARG A 295 -2.47 22.80 -3.12
C ARG A 295 -2.35 21.61 -4.07
N GLN A 296 -3.43 20.86 -4.20
CA GLN A 296 -3.54 19.85 -5.24
C GLN A 296 -3.37 20.52 -6.61
N PRO A 297 -2.53 19.97 -7.52
CA PRO A 297 -2.46 20.46 -8.89
C PRO A 297 -3.83 20.41 -9.57
N GLU A 298 -4.09 21.38 -10.43
CA GLU A 298 -5.29 21.36 -11.28
C GLU A 298 -5.20 20.19 -12.25
N ALA A 299 -6.36 19.58 -12.53
CA ALA A 299 -6.42 18.48 -13.48
C ALA A 299 -6.00 18.95 -14.88
N VAL A 300 -5.12 18.21 -15.53
CA VAL A 300 -4.78 18.46 -16.93
C VAL A 300 -6.04 18.31 -17.74
N ALA A 301 -6.42 19.37 -18.47
CA ALA A 301 -7.59 19.35 -19.34
C ALA A 301 -7.50 18.18 -20.33
N ALA A 302 -8.62 17.51 -20.54
CA ALA A 302 -8.75 16.34 -21.39
C ALA A 302 -8.49 16.65 -22.86
#